data_7d7836b5893f6f7b643f67de8292db26
#
_entry.id   7d7836b5893f6f7b643f67de8292db26
#
_cell.length_a   1.000
_cell.length_b   1.000
_cell.length_c   1.000
_cell.angle_alpha   90.00
_cell.angle_beta   90.00
_cell.angle_gamma   90.00
#
_symmetry.space_group_name_H-M   'P 1'
#
loop_
_entity.id
_entity.type
_entity.pdbx_description
1 polymer ?
#
loop_
_entity_poly.entity_id
_entity_poly.type
_entity_poly.pdbx_seq_one_letter_code
_entity_poly.pdbx_strand_id
1 'polypeptide(L)'
;MKVNLDRTHIRNFLTLRYNPLQNTTKSLANTKTFSTVNSDPDGKLLEKLLLESVNKLIKNKKDVFTVSLSSGIDSSLCLALLRKQYPDQKIVSICGIFDKTLDESKKAKEIARKFNSDFKILRIPSLYTHMPELISMTKKPRWNTYTHLVAKEAKKYGTLLVTGDGADELFAGYTFRYKKFLQ
;
A
#
# COMPACT_ATOMS: atom_id res chain seq x y z
N MET A 1 32.45 19.85 -0.56
CA MET A 1 31.94 19.16 -1.75
C MET A 1 30.72 19.92 -2.26
N LYS A 2 30.80 20.64 -3.41
CA LYS A 2 29.63 21.33 -3.99
C LYS A 2 28.76 20.27 -4.66
N VAL A 3 27.59 20.01 -4.13
CA VAL A 3 26.60 19.16 -4.78
C VAL A 3 26.00 19.95 -5.94
N ASN A 4 26.32 19.56 -7.16
CA ASN A 4 25.72 20.16 -8.35
C ASN A 4 24.31 19.56 -8.52
N LEU A 5 23.28 20.32 -8.11
CA LEU A 5 21.90 19.89 -8.19
C LEU A 5 21.35 20.17 -9.59
N ASP A 6 21.05 19.14 -10.34
CA ASP A 6 20.38 19.26 -11.63
C ASP A 6 18.91 19.65 -11.42
N ARG A 7 18.56 20.88 -11.84
CA ARG A 7 17.21 21.44 -11.72
C ARG A 7 16.14 20.59 -12.42
N THR A 8 16.50 19.97 -13.54
CA THR A 8 15.56 19.09 -14.30
C THR A 8 15.24 17.84 -13.48
N HIS A 9 16.24 17.23 -12.87
CA HIS A 9 16.04 16.08 -11.99
C HIS A 9 15.19 16.45 -10.79
N ILE A 10 15.46 17.59 -10.14
CA ILE A 10 14.66 18.07 -9.01
C ILE A 10 13.21 18.29 -9.43
N ARG A 11 12.98 19.01 -10.55
CA ARG A 11 11.62 19.24 -11.07
C ARG A 11 10.90 17.91 -11.36
N ASN A 12 11.56 16.96 -12.02
CA ASN A 12 10.97 15.66 -12.32
C ASN A 12 10.58 14.92 -11.04
N PHE A 13 11.45 14.90 -10.04
CA PHE A 13 11.13 14.29 -8.75
C PHE A 13 9.95 14.95 -8.04
N LEU A 14 9.88 16.27 -8.04
CA LEU A 14 8.80 17.00 -7.38
C LEU A 14 7.45 16.86 -8.10
N THR A 15 7.46 16.77 -9.44
CA THR A 15 6.24 16.72 -10.25
C THR A 15 5.78 15.30 -10.57
N LEU A 16 6.71 14.41 -10.92
CA LEU A 16 6.44 13.06 -11.37
C LEU A 16 6.71 12.00 -10.30
N ARG A 17 7.44 12.38 -9.22
CA ARG A 17 7.91 11.50 -8.16
C ARG A 17 8.90 10.43 -8.59
N TYR A 18 9.39 10.51 -9.80
CA TYR A 18 10.49 9.72 -10.34
C TYR A 18 11.25 10.53 -11.40
N ASN A 19 12.43 10.08 -11.76
CA ASN A 19 13.21 10.72 -12.83
C ASN A 19 13.15 9.87 -14.11
N PRO A 20 12.38 10.28 -15.14
CA PRO A 20 12.26 9.55 -16.39
C PRO A 20 13.55 9.49 -17.22
N LEU A 21 14.52 10.37 -16.91
CA LEU A 21 15.83 10.39 -17.58
C LEU A 21 16.79 9.33 -17.02
N GLN A 22 16.47 8.72 -15.88
CA GLN A 22 17.22 7.61 -15.32
C GLN A 22 16.57 6.29 -15.75
N ASN A 23 17.05 5.73 -16.86
CA ASN A 23 16.69 4.39 -17.31
C ASN A 23 17.30 3.34 -16.37
N THR A 24 16.65 3.07 -15.26
CA THR A 24 17.13 2.12 -14.25
C THR A 24 16.52 0.73 -14.38
N THR A 25 15.48 0.57 -15.18
CA THR A 25 14.83 -0.74 -15.35
C THR A 25 14.51 -1.00 -16.82
N LYS A 26 15.02 -2.11 -17.35
CA LYS A 26 14.47 -2.69 -18.57
C LYS A 26 13.01 -3.03 -18.26
N SER A 27 12.06 -2.51 -19.03
CA SER A 27 10.68 -2.94 -18.93
C SER A 27 10.62 -4.45 -19.18
N LEU A 28 10.24 -5.21 -18.16
CA LEU A 28 10.05 -6.66 -18.25
C LEU A 28 8.75 -7.02 -18.98
N ALA A 29 7.88 -6.04 -19.17
CA ALA A 29 6.60 -6.22 -19.83
C ALA A 29 6.45 -5.22 -20.99
N ASN A 30 5.89 -5.67 -22.10
CA ASN A 30 5.47 -4.85 -23.22
C ASN A 30 4.03 -5.19 -23.59
N THR A 31 3.41 -4.44 -24.48
CA THR A 31 2.02 -4.66 -24.89
C THR A 31 1.75 -6.08 -25.41
N LYS A 32 2.76 -6.79 -25.93
CA LYS A 32 2.65 -8.18 -26.41
C LYS A 32 2.64 -9.21 -25.28
N THR A 33 3.05 -8.84 -24.07
CA THR A 33 3.00 -9.72 -22.88
C THR A 33 1.65 -9.72 -22.18
N PHE A 34 0.76 -8.80 -22.58
CA PHE A 34 -0.62 -8.77 -22.08
C PHE A 34 -1.51 -9.53 -23.06
N SER A 35 -2.01 -10.68 -22.65
CA SER A 35 -3.09 -11.35 -23.35
C SER A 35 -4.41 -10.65 -23.04
N THR A 36 -5.31 -10.59 -24.02
CA THR A 36 -6.69 -10.20 -23.76
C THR A 36 -7.31 -11.23 -22.81
N VAL A 37 -7.65 -10.80 -21.61
CA VAL A 37 -8.38 -11.63 -20.66
C VAL A 37 -9.87 -11.58 -21.02
N ASN A 38 -10.57 -12.72 -20.95
CA ASN A 38 -12.02 -12.73 -21.03
C ASN A 38 -12.60 -11.78 -19.98
N SER A 39 -13.70 -11.11 -20.34
CA SER A 39 -14.37 -10.20 -19.42
C SER A 39 -14.75 -10.93 -18.12
N ASP A 40 -14.49 -10.29 -16.98
CA ASP A 40 -14.84 -10.75 -15.63
C ASP A 40 -15.82 -9.75 -15.00
N PRO A 41 -17.05 -9.65 -15.52
CA PRO A 41 -17.97 -8.55 -15.17
C PRO A 41 -18.40 -8.59 -13.71
N ASP A 42 -18.39 -9.74 -13.07
CA ASP A 42 -18.74 -9.93 -11.67
C ASP A 42 -17.52 -10.06 -10.74
N GLY A 43 -16.31 -9.95 -11.27
CA GLY A 43 -15.06 -9.97 -10.52
C GLY A 43 -14.71 -11.33 -9.87
N LYS A 44 -15.39 -12.41 -10.26
CA LYS A 44 -15.17 -13.74 -9.65
C LYS A 44 -13.80 -14.33 -9.96
N LEU A 45 -13.32 -14.14 -11.20
CA LEU A 45 -11.98 -14.58 -11.57
C LEU A 45 -10.93 -13.80 -10.80
N LEU A 46 -11.08 -12.49 -10.72
CA LEU A 46 -10.19 -11.62 -9.95
C LEU A 46 -10.17 -12.02 -8.47
N GLU A 47 -11.32 -12.20 -7.86
CA GLU A 47 -11.42 -12.66 -6.47
C GLU A 47 -10.68 -13.97 -6.25
N LYS A 48 -10.91 -14.98 -7.12
CA LYS A 48 -10.22 -16.27 -7.07
C LYS A 48 -8.70 -16.10 -7.11
N LEU A 49 -8.18 -15.32 -8.07
CA LEU A 49 -6.75 -15.09 -8.22
C LEU A 49 -6.13 -14.38 -6.99
N LEU A 50 -6.84 -13.41 -6.41
CA LEU A 50 -6.40 -12.73 -5.21
C LEU A 50 -6.38 -13.68 -3.99
N LEU A 51 -7.40 -14.51 -3.81
CA LEU A 51 -7.44 -15.51 -2.72
C LEU A 51 -6.32 -16.55 -2.87
N GLU A 52 -6.05 -17.03 -4.10
CA GLU A 52 -4.93 -17.94 -4.37
C GLU A 52 -3.58 -17.28 -4.05
N SER A 53 -3.41 -16.01 -4.40
CA SER A 53 -2.21 -15.23 -4.11
C SER A 53 -2.00 -15.05 -2.61
N VAL A 54 -3.04 -14.66 -1.88
CA VAL A 54 -3.02 -14.56 -0.42
C VAL A 54 -2.62 -15.90 0.22
N ASN A 55 -3.21 -16.99 -0.23
CA ASN A 55 -2.91 -18.32 0.32
C ASN A 55 -1.47 -18.78 0.06
N LYS A 56 -0.90 -18.41 -1.10
CA LYS A 56 0.52 -18.70 -1.40
C LYS A 56 1.50 -17.91 -0.54
N LEU A 57 1.15 -16.67 -0.18
CA LEU A 57 2.02 -15.77 0.59
C LEU A 57 2.02 -16.11 2.09
N ILE A 58 0.89 -16.59 2.63
CA ILE A 58 0.74 -16.88 4.05
C ILE A 58 1.29 -18.27 4.38
N LYS A 59 2.53 -18.32 4.85
CA LYS A 59 3.20 -19.56 5.23
C LYS A 59 2.82 -20.03 6.64
N ASN A 60 2.64 -19.11 7.58
CA ASN A 60 2.30 -19.41 8.97
C ASN A 60 0.86 -18.98 9.29
N LYS A 61 -0.05 -19.93 9.30
CA LYS A 61 -1.48 -19.71 9.62
C LYS A 61 -1.76 -19.55 11.12
N LYS A 62 -0.78 -19.79 11.97
CA LYS A 62 -0.93 -19.63 13.44
C LYS A 62 -0.59 -18.21 13.91
N ASP A 63 0.00 -17.39 13.05
CA ASP A 63 0.39 -16.03 13.39
C ASP A 63 -0.82 -15.08 13.36
N VAL A 64 -0.73 -13.98 14.07
CA VAL A 64 -1.69 -12.89 13.99
C VAL A 64 -1.47 -12.17 12.67
N PHE A 65 -2.53 -12.00 11.88
CA PHE A 65 -2.44 -11.23 10.64
C PHE A 65 -2.64 -9.75 10.95
N THR A 66 -1.79 -8.90 10.39
CA THR A 66 -1.96 -7.46 10.50
C THR A 66 -2.29 -6.85 9.15
N VAL A 67 -3.12 -5.82 9.14
CA VAL A 67 -3.55 -5.11 7.94
C VAL A 67 -3.34 -3.61 8.13
N SER A 68 -2.66 -2.97 7.20
CA SER A 68 -2.67 -1.51 7.11
C SER A 68 -4.02 -1.08 6.54
N LEU A 69 -4.90 -0.56 7.40
CA LEU A 69 -6.27 -0.24 7.05
C LEU A 69 -6.51 1.26 7.01
N SER A 70 -6.95 1.75 5.86
CA SER A 70 -7.52 3.09 5.68
C SER A 70 -9.03 3.00 5.45
N SER A 71 -9.69 4.12 5.16
CA SER A 71 -11.08 4.12 4.67
C SER A 71 -11.20 3.78 3.17
N GLY A 72 -10.07 3.54 2.49
CA GLY A 72 -10.00 3.26 1.06
C GLY A 72 -10.41 1.83 0.70
N ILE A 73 -10.79 1.66 -0.57
CA ILE A 73 -11.28 0.37 -1.10
C ILE A 73 -10.20 -0.72 -1.06
N ASP A 74 -8.96 -0.38 -1.41
CA ASP A 74 -7.88 -1.36 -1.56
C ASP A 74 -7.53 -2.04 -0.24
N SER A 75 -7.33 -1.25 0.80
CA SER A 75 -7.06 -1.79 2.14
C SER A 75 -8.25 -2.54 2.73
N SER A 76 -9.48 -2.09 2.42
CA SER A 76 -10.72 -2.76 2.84
C SER A 76 -10.88 -4.10 2.13
N LEU A 77 -10.55 -4.17 0.84
CA LEU A 77 -10.57 -5.41 0.06
C LEU A 77 -9.55 -6.42 0.62
N CYS A 78 -8.34 -5.97 0.95
CA CYS A 78 -7.33 -6.82 1.58
C CYS A 78 -7.86 -7.46 2.88
N LEU A 79 -8.51 -6.66 3.75
CA LEU A 79 -9.11 -7.16 4.98
C LEU A 79 -10.25 -8.15 4.71
N ALA A 80 -11.13 -7.85 3.73
CA ALA A 80 -12.23 -8.71 3.34
C ALA A 80 -11.74 -10.08 2.83
N LEU A 81 -10.74 -10.09 1.95
CA LEU A 81 -10.14 -11.30 1.40
C LEU A 81 -9.48 -12.15 2.50
N LEU A 82 -8.74 -11.52 3.41
CA LEU A 82 -8.17 -12.23 4.56
C LEU A 82 -9.25 -12.87 5.42
N ARG A 83 -10.31 -12.14 5.75
CA ARG A 83 -11.41 -12.67 6.57
C ARG A 83 -12.17 -13.79 5.84
N LYS A 84 -12.38 -13.65 4.52
CA LYS A 84 -13.03 -14.69 3.72
C LYS A 84 -12.21 -15.97 3.68
N GLN A 85 -10.89 -15.85 3.50
CA GLN A 85 -9.97 -16.99 3.40
C GLN A 85 -9.68 -17.64 4.76
N TYR A 86 -9.69 -16.84 5.83
CA TYR A 86 -9.32 -17.25 7.18
C TYR A 86 -10.36 -16.73 8.20
N PRO A 87 -11.57 -17.35 8.26
CA PRO A 87 -12.69 -16.83 9.05
C PRO A 87 -12.41 -16.74 10.55
N ASP A 88 -11.63 -17.67 11.10
CA ASP A 88 -11.34 -17.75 12.54
C ASP A 88 -10.01 -17.11 12.93
N GLN A 89 -9.27 -16.57 11.96
CA GLN A 89 -7.95 -16.01 12.21
C GLN A 89 -8.04 -14.69 12.98
N LYS A 90 -7.17 -14.51 13.95
CA LYS A 90 -7.01 -13.21 14.61
C LYS A 90 -6.37 -12.21 13.63
N ILE A 91 -7.09 -11.12 13.36
CA ILE A 91 -6.65 -10.04 12.49
C ILE A 91 -6.60 -8.74 13.30
N VAL A 92 -5.51 -7.98 13.15
CA VAL A 92 -5.34 -6.66 13.74
C VAL A 92 -5.22 -5.63 12.60
N SER A 93 -6.15 -4.72 12.51
CA SER A 93 -6.16 -3.62 11.55
C SER A 93 -5.53 -2.38 12.18
N ILE A 94 -4.54 -1.81 11.50
CA ILE A 94 -3.78 -0.64 11.96
C ILE A 94 -4.06 0.52 11.02
N CYS A 95 -4.62 1.61 11.56
CA CYS A 95 -4.88 2.84 10.84
C CYS A 95 -3.86 3.91 11.25
N GLY A 96 -3.02 4.34 10.31
CA GLY A 96 -2.10 5.46 10.48
C GLY A 96 -2.84 6.78 10.27
N ILE A 97 -2.81 7.67 11.25
CA ILE A 97 -3.39 9.02 11.14
C ILE A 97 -2.34 10.09 11.40
N PHE A 98 -2.43 11.18 10.64
CA PHE A 98 -1.54 12.33 10.75
C PHE A 98 -2.28 13.49 11.39
N ASP A 99 -1.67 14.22 12.30
CA ASP A 99 -2.31 15.26 13.12
C ASP A 99 -3.00 16.38 12.33
N LYS A 100 -2.61 16.59 11.07
CA LYS A 100 -3.14 17.68 10.21
C LYS A 100 -3.91 17.20 9.00
N THR A 101 -4.32 15.93 8.96
CA THR A 101 -5.08 15.37 7.83
C THR A 101 -6.50 15.03 8.25
N LEU A 102 -7.35 14.72 7.27
CA LEU A 102 -8.68 14.17 7.52
C LEU A 102 -8.56 12.88 8.34
N ASP A 103 -9.28 12.83 9.45
CA ASP A 103 -9.31 11.66 10.31
C ASP A 103 -10.19 10.56 9.70
N GLU A 104 -9.55 9.62 9.04
CA GLU A 104 -10.19 8.44 8.45
C GLU A 104 -10.50 7.34 9.46
N SER A 105 -10.05 7.49 10.71
CA SER A 105 -10.11 6.41 11.70
C SER A 105 -11.52 5.93 12.02
N LYS A 106 -12.53 6.81 11.97
CA LYS A 106 -13.92 6.43 12.20
C LYS A 106 -14.41 5.41 11.19
N LYS A 107 -14.25 5.70 9.89
CA LYS A 107 -14.65 4.79 8.80
C LYS A 107 -13.81 3.52 8.82
N ALA A 108 -12.50 3.63 9.00
CA ALA A 108 -11.63 2.47 9.11
C ALA A 108 -12.02 1.55 10.29
N LYS A 109 -12.42 2.12 11.43
CA LYS A 109 -12.92 1.36 12.58
C LYS A 109 -14.23 0.62 12.27
N GLU A 110 -15.15 1.25 11.54
CA GLU A 110 -16.40 0.61 11.11
C GLU A 110 -16.12 -0.58 10.17
N ILE A 111 -15.19 -0.40 9.23
CA ILE A 111 -14.74 -1.48 8.32
C ILE A 111 -14.11 -2.62 9.14
N ALA A 112 -13.20 -2.32 10.05
CA ALA A 112 -12.57 -3.32 10.91
C ALA A 112 -13.61 -4.13 11.70
N ARG A 113 -14.61 -3.44 12.28
CA ARG A 113 -15.71 -4.08 13.01
C ARG A 113 -16.54 -5.01 12.10
N LYS A 114 -16.86 -4.56 10.89
CA LYS A 114 -17.63 -5.36 9.90
C LYS A 114 -16.93 -6.69 9.57
N PHE A 115 -15.61 -6.70 9.55
CA PHE A 115 -14.80 -7.88 9.24
C PHE A 115 -14.21 -8.55 10.51
N ASN A 116 -14.74 -8.25 11.69
CA ASN A 116 -14.31 -8.86 12.96
C ASN A 116 -12.79 -8.78 13.15
N SER A 117 -12.23 -7.58 13.01
CA SER A 117 -10.80 -7.30 13.18
C SER A 117 -10.58 -6.35 14.37
N ASP A 118 -9.58 -6.64 15.20
CA ASP A 118 -9.12 -5.72 16.22
C ASP A 118 -8.61 -4.44 15.58
N PHE A 119 -9.02 -3.27 16.08
CA PHE A 119 -8.65 -2.00 15.48
C PHE A 119 -7.68 -1.21 16.35
N LYS A 120 -6.59 -0.76 15.73
CA LYS A 120 -5.54 0.06 16.37
C LYS A 120 -5.30 1.34 15.57
N ILE A 121 -5.14 2.45 16.29
CA ILE A 121 -4.76 3.74 15.71
C ILE A 121 -3.30 3.98 15.97
N LEU A 122 -2.54 4.25 14.91
CA LEU A 122 -1.17 4.73 14.98
C LEU A 122 -1.17 6.24 14.70
N ARG A 123 -0.94 7.05 15.74
CA ARG A 123 -0.78 8.50 15.58
C ARG A 123 0.62 8.82 15.14
N ILE A 124 0.72 9.54 14.03
CA ILE A 124 1.99 9.95 13.40
C ILE A 124 2.02 11.48 13.43
N PRO A 125 2.63 12.10 14.46
CA PRO A 125 2.57 13.55 14.65
C PRO A 125 3.29 14.31 13.54
N SER A 126 4.43 13.82 13.10
CA SER A 126 5.15 14.37 11.96
C SER A 126 6.05 13.31 11.32
N LEU A 127 6.02 13.23 9.99
CA LEU A 127 6.98 12.39 9.26
C LEU A 127 8.41 12.92 9.36
N TYR A 128 8.58 14.23 9.49
CA TYR A 128 9.91 14.85 9.53
C TYR A 128 10.74 14.41 10.74
N THR A 129 10.09 14.15 11.88
CA THR A 129 10.78 13.66 13.08
C THR A 129 11.34 12.25 12.90
N HIS A 130 10.74 11.45 12.00
CA HIS A 130 11.15 10.08 11.71
C HIS A 130 12.04 9.97 10.47
N MET A 131 12.22 11.04 9.70
CA MET A 131 12.99 11.01 8.45
C MET A 131 14.42 10.51 8.63
N PRO A 132 15.21 10.91 9.64
CA PRO A 132 16.57 10.39 9.82
C PRO A 132 16.61 8.88 9.99
N GLU A 133 15.73 8.32 10.85
CA GLU A 133 15.59 6.88 11.05
C GLU A 133 15.21 6.18 9.74
N LEU A 134 14.20 6.70 9.06
CA LEU A 134 13.64 6.10 7.85
C LEU A 134 14.64 6.14 6.68
N ILE A 135 15.39 7.23 6.52
CA ILE A 135 16.47 7.34 5.53
C ILE A 135 17.61 6.36 5.87
N SER A 136 17.95 6.22 7.14
CA SER A 136 18.97 5.26 7.57
C SER A 136 18.58 3.83 7.21
N MET A 137 17.31 3.45 7.36
CA MET A 137 16.78 2.13 7.02
C MET A 137 16.67 1.90 5.51
N THR A 138 16.12 2.86 4.78
CA THR A 138 15.80 2.71 3.34
C THR A 138 16.93 3.12 2.43
N LYS A 139 17.94 3.84 2.96
CA LYS A 139 19.03 4.49 2.22
C LYS A 139 18.54 5.46 1.14
N LYS A 140 17.28 5.87 1.20
CA LYS A 140 16.65 6.79 0.24
C LYS A 140 15.68 7.72 0.94
N PRO A 141 15.73 9.04 0.66
CA PRO A 141 14.71 9.97 1.12
C PRO A 141 13.43 9.76 0.30
N ARG A 142 12.41 9.21 0.93
CA ARG A 142 11.09 9.01 0.32
C ARG A 142 10.01 9.64 1.19
N TRP A 143 9.01 10.23 0.56
CA TRP A 143 7.90 10.87 1.27
C TRP A 143 6.89 9.86 1.87
N ASN A 144 6.78 8.66 1.26
CA ASN A 144 5.85 7.60 1.69
C ASN A 144 6.44 6.65 2.73
N THR A 145 7.40 7.12 3.52
CA THR A 145 8.09 6.30 4.53
C THR A 145 7.23 5.93 5.72
N TYR A 146 6.03 6.51 5.86
CA TYR A 146 5.09 6.17 6.94
C TYR A 146 4.72 4.67 6.98
N THR A 147 4.79 3.97 5.86
CA THR A 147 4.54 2.53 5.80
C THR A 147 5.49 1.74 6.72
N HIS A 148 6.71 2.25 6.94
CA HIS A 148 7.66 1.64 7.87
C HIS A 148 7.22 1.80 9.32
N LEU A 149 6.57 2.91 9.66
CA LEU A 149 6.01 3.13 10.99
C LEU A 149 4.84 2.18 11.24
N VAL A 150 4.00 1.97 10.23
CA VAL A 150 2.91 0.98 10.29
C VAL A 150 3.49 -0.43 10.44
N ALA A 151 4.54 -0.78 9.69
CA ALA A 151 5.19 -2.08 9.80
C ALA A 151 5.83 -2.29 11.18
N LYS A 152 6.45 -1.26 11.76
CA LYS A 152 7.00 -1.29 13.13
C LYS A 152 5.90 -1.52 14.17
N GLU A 153 4.74 -0.88 14.01
CA GLU A 153 3.58 -1.11 14.86
C GLU A 153 3.02 -2.53 14.68
N ALA A 154 2.86 -2.98 13.43
CA ALA A 154 2.35 -4.31 13.10
C ALA A 154 3.18 -5.44 13.74
N LYS A 155 4.50 -5.28 13.77
CA LYS A 155 5.43 -6.25 14.38
C LYS A 155 5.14 -6.54 15.85
N LYS A 156 4.44 -5.66 16.56
CA LYS A 156 4.03 -5.90 17.96
C LYS A 156 2.95 -6.97 18.09
N TYR A 157 2.23 -7.25 17.01
CA TYR A 157 1.09 -8.18 17.00
C TYR A 157 1.38 -9.46 16.24
N GLY A 158 2.12 -9.36 15.12
CA GLY A 158 2.42 -10.51 14.25
C GLY A 158 3.58 -10.23 13.30
N THR A 159 3.94 -11.23 12.51
CA THR A 159 5.05 -11.15 11.55
C THR A 159 4.60 -10.83 10.13
N LEU A 160 3.29 -10.87 9.87
CA LEU A 160 2.68 -10.58 8.57
C LEU A 160 1.98 -9.21 8.60
N LEU A 161 2.31 -8.34 7.67
CA LEU A 161 1.57 -7.12 7.37
C LEU A 161 1.06 -7.18 5.92
N VAL A 162 -0.24 -7.06 5.76
CA VAL A 162 -0.90 -6.93 4.45
C VAL A 162 -1.25 -5.47 4.21
N THR A 163 -0.95 -4.98 3.02
CA THR A 163 -1.22 -3.61 2.60
C THR A 163 -1.95 -3.59 1.27
N GLY A 164 -2.66 -2.50 0.98
CA GLY A 164 -3.28 -2.25 -0.34
C GLY A 164 -2.31 -1.67 -1.37
N ASP A 165 -1.02 -1.59 -1.06
CA ASP A 165 -0.01 -1.04 -1.96
C ASP A 165 0.07 -1.84 -3.26
N GLY A 166 0.10 -1.13 -4.39
CA GLY A 166 0.14 -1.73 -5.73
C GLY A 166 -1.23 -1.88 -6.40
N ALA A 167 -2.33 -1.69 -5.68
CA ALA A 167 -3.67 -1.81 -6.25
C ALA A 167 -3.93 -0.72 -7.31
N ASP A 168 -3.60 0.53 -7.01
CA ASP A 168 -3.73 1.64 -7.96
C ASP A 168 -2.91 1.40 -9.25
N GLU A 169 -1.74 0.81 -9.13
CA GLU A 169 -0.87 0.46 -10.26
C GLU A 169 -1.47 -0.64 -11.14
N LEU A 170 -2.11 -1.63 -10.51
CA LEU A 170 -2.71 -2.77 -11.21
C LEU A 170 -4.08 -2.47 -11.80
N PHE A 171 -4.87 -1.63 -11.11
CA PHE A 171 -6.28 -1.39 -11.46
C PHE A 171 -6.54 0.05 -11.93
N ALA A 172 -5.50 0.76 -12.36
CA ALA A 172 -5.59 2.12 -12.92
C ALA A 172 -6.23 3.16 -11.96
N GLY A 173 -5.98 3.06 -10.66
CA GLY A 173 -6.54 3.94 -9.64
C GLY A 173 -6.08 5.40 -9.75
N TYR A 174 -4.93 5.67 -10.36
CA TYR A 174 -4.40 7.02 -10.58
C TYR A 174 -5.03 7.75 -11.78
N THR A 175 -6.33 7.76 -11.89
CA THR A 175 -7.06 8.36 -13.04
C THR A 175 -6.67 9.80 -13.33
N PHE A 176 -6.34 10.60 -12.30
CA PHE A 176 -5.88 11.98 -12.46
C PHE A 176 -4.53 12.10 -13.18
N ARG A 177 -3.65 11.10 -13.09
CA ARG A 177 -2.36 11.06 -13.80
C ARG A 177 -2.58 10.76 -15.28
N TYR A 178 -3.47 9.83 -15.59
CA TYR A 178 -3.78 9.45 -16.97
C TYR A 178 -4.46 10.61 -17.72
N LYS A 179 -5.41 11.31 -17.08
CA LYS A 179 -6.04 12.50 -17.66
C LYS A 179 -5.01 13.57 -18.02
N LYS A 180 -4.04 13.83 -17.14
CA LYS A 180 -2.97 14.80 -17.40
C LYS A 180 -1.99 14.37 -18.50
N PHE A 181 -1.84 13.09 -18.71
CA PHE A 181 -0.99 12.55 -19.78
C PHE A 181 -1.66 12.65 -21.17
N LEU A 182 -2.98 12.60 -21.22
CA LEU A 182 -3.77 12.65 -22.47
C LEU A 182 -4.10 14.08 -22.90
N GLN A 183 -3.82 15.09 -22.10
CA GLN A 183 -3.89 16.53 -22.41
C GLN A 183 -2.54 17.07 -22.90
#